data_329137a5d4728d7b7fea738811a0139f
#
_entry.id   329137a5d4728d7b7fea738811a0139f
#
_cell.length_a   1.000
_cell.length_b   1.000
_cell.length_c   1.000
_cell.angle_alpha   90.00
_cell.angle_beta   90.00
_cell.angle_gamma   90.00
#
_symmetry.space_group_name_H-M   'P 1'
#
loop_
_entity.id
_entity.type
_entity.pdbx_description
1 polymer ?
#
loop_
_entity_poly.entity_id
_entity_poly.type
_entity_poly.pdbx_seq_one_letter_code
_entity_poly.pdbx_strand_id
1 'polypeptide(L)'
;VDDYNQSEILMNMIEKLQLRCRVYETSRGKHFLFFNKGVDTCKTHTKLACGITADIKIGTKNSYEVLKHDGIERKIIYDIFENETYEELPRWLLPVKTNADFVEMDEGDGRNQQLFNYILTLQGIGLTVDEIKETIRLINSYVLKHPLNNGEIETILRDEAFSKPNFYNEKTFLFDKFATYLKDNNHIIKINNQLHIYKDGVYVNGNSYIENKMISLITNLRKEH
;
A
#
# COMPACT_ATOMS: atom_id res chain seq x y z
N VAL A 1 10.55 6.05 -13.09
CA VAL A 1 10.83 4.61 -13.04
C VAL A 1 12.03 4.34 -13.92
N ASP A 2 13.18 4.02 -13.31
CA ASP A 2 14.47 3.85 -13.98
C ASP A 2 14.75 2.40 -14.43
N ASP A 3 13.87 1.49 -14.13
CA ASP A 3 13.89 0.13 -14.69
C ASP A 3 12.99 0.06 -15.92
N TYR A 4 13.54 -0.38 -17.04
CA TYR A 4 12.82 -0.39 -18.32
C TYR A 4 11.56 -1.29 -18.25
N ASN A 5 11.69 -2.50 -17.73
CA ASN A 5 10.59 -3.45 -17.66
C ASN A 5 9.44 -2.93 -16.77
N GLN A 6 9.77 -2.45 -15.56
CA GLN A 6 8.78 -1.87 -14.66
C GLN A 6 8.16 -0.58 -15.23
N SER A 7 8.92 0.19 -16.00
CA SER A 7 8.39 1.38 -16.67
C SER A 7 7.40 1.05 -17.80
N GLU A 8 7.58 -0.08 -18.50
CA GLU A 8 6.62 -0.57 -19.49
C GLU A 8 5.36 -1.10 -18.82
N ILE A 9 5.48 -1.81 -17.69
CA ILE A 9 4.31 -2.23 -16.90
C ILE A 9 3.47 -1.01 -16.51
N LEU A 10 4.10 0.02 -15.94
CA LEU A 10 3.38 1.24 -15.55
C LEU A 10 2.80 1.96 -16.75
N MET A 11 3.52 2.04 -17.88
CA MET A 11 3.03 2.65 -19.12
C MET A 11 1.76 1.96 -19.61
N ASN A 12 1.75 0.62 -19.62
CA ASN A 12 0.57 -0.17 -19.99
C ASN A 12 -0.62 0.12 -19.06
N MET A 13 -0.38 0.25 -17.74
CA MET A 13 -1.43 0.64 -16.79
C MET A 13 -1.99 2.03 -17.13
N ILE A 14 -1.11 3.02 -17.36
CA ILE A 14 -1.48 4.39 -17.70
C ILE A 14 -2.37 4.43 -18.96
N GLU A 15 -1.96 3.73 -20.01
CA GLU A 15 -2.69 3.69 -21.28
C GLU A 15 -4.05 2.99 -21.14
N LYS A 16 -4.10 1.84 -20.46
CA LYS A 16 -5.33 1.06 -20.29
C LYS A 16 -6.35 1.76 -19.38
N LEU A 17 -5.89 2.48 -18.38
CA LEU A 17 -6.72 3.27 -17.48
C LEU A 17 -7.00 4.68 -18.02
N GLN A 18 -6.38 5.07 -19.15
CA GLN A 18 -6.49 6.38 -19.78
C GLN A 18 -6.21 7.54 -18.81
N LEU A 19 -5.17 7.40 -17.98
CA LEU A 19 -4.84 8.40 -16.98
C LEU A 19 -4.37 9.70 -17.60
N ARG A 20 -4.82 10.82 -17.07
CA ARG A 20 -4.45 12.16 -17.55
C ARG A 20 -3.11 12.58 -16.94
N CYS A 21 -2.06 12.26 -17.64
CA CYS A 21 -0.69 12.57 -17.24
C CYS A 21 0.20 12.79 -18.46
N ARG A 22 1.43 13.24 -18.22
CA ARG A 22 2.47 13.29 -19.25
C ARG A 22 3.54 12.28 -18.95
N VAL A 23 4.04 11.60 -20.00
CA VAL A 23 5.13 10.64 -19.87
C VAL A 23 6.27 11.01 -20.82
N TYR A 24 7.46 11.11 -20.26
CA TYR A 24 8.70 11.29 -21.00
C TYR A 24 9.48 9.99 -21.11
N GLU A 25 10.05 9.73 -22.28
CA GLU A 25 11.02 8.66 -22.49
C GLU A 25 12.39 9.06 -21.94
N THR A 26 13.10 8.13 -21.32
CA THR A 26 14.47 8.29 -20.86
C THR A 26 15.32 7.11 -21.33
N SER A 27 16.64 7.21 -21.21
CA SER A 27 17.56 6.12 -21.61
C SER A 27 17.43 4.85 -20.79
N ARG A 28 16.82 4.91 -19.57
CA ARG A 28 16.71 3.78 -18.65
C ARG A 28 15.27 3.35 -18.34
N GLY A 29 14.30 4.19 -18.72
CA GLY A 29 12.90 3.93 -18.42
C GLY A 29 12.02 5.13 -18.77
N LYS A 30 11.07 5.49 -17.90
CA LYS A 30 10.11 6.56 -18.17
C LYS A 30 9.86 7.44 -16.94
N HIS A 31 9.56 8.72 -17.20
CA HIS A 31 9.14 9.68 -16.17
C HIS A 31 7.66 10.02 -16.37
N PHE A 32 6.88 9.83 -15.32
CA PHE A 32 5.43 10.04 -15.27
C PHE A 32 5.12 11.27 -14.43
N LEU A 33 4.38 12.23 -14.97
CA LEU A 33 4.05 13.49 -14.33
C LEU A 33 2.56 13.57 -13.98
N PHE A 34 2.28 13.77 -12.70
CA PHE A 34 0.96 13.97 -12.12
C PHE A 34 0.96 15.21 -11.24
N PHE A 35 -0.20 15.74 -10.89
CA PHE A 35 -0.29 16.67 -9.76
C PHE A 35 -0.02 15.93 -8.44
N ASN A 36 0.83 16.51 -7.61
CA ASN A 36 1.17 15.91 -6.33
C ASN A 36 -0.01 15.89 -5.38
N LYS A 37 -0.35 14.71 -4.87
CA LYS A 37 -1.29 14.52 -3.77
C LYS A 37 -0.79 13.40 -2.85
N GLY A 38 -0.60 13.74 -1.58
CA GLY A 38 -0.25 12.76 -0.54
C GLY A 38 1.23 12.36 -0.50
N VAL A 39 2.13 13.10 -1.16
CA VAL A 39 3.58 12.89 -1.06
C VAL A 39 4.24 14.16 -0.56
N ASP A 40 4.86 14.12 0.62
CA ASP A 40 5.47 15.28 1.28
C ASP A 40 6.99 15.38 1.08
N THR A 41 7.63 14.29 0.66
CA THR A 41 9.10 14.23 0.51
C THR A 41 9.49 13.46 -0.74
N CYS A 42 10.59 13.89 -1.38
CA CYS A 42 11.24 13.10 -2.42
C CYS A 42 11.69 11.74 -1.88
N LYS A 43 11.58 10.71 -2.69
CA LYS A 43 12.01 9.34 -2.38
C LYS A 43 12.90 8.82 -3.50
N THR A 44 13.90 8.05 -3.18
CA THR A 44 14.72 7.34 -4.15
C THR A 44 14.57 5.85 -3.94
N HIS A 45 14.50 5.10 -5.03
CA HIS A 45 14.40 3.65 -5.05
C HIS A 45 13.36 3.11 -4.06
N THR A 46 12.14 3.67 -4.13
CA THR A 46 11.03 3.31 -3.25
C THR A 46 10.00 2.44 -3.96
N LYS A 47 9.40 1.49 -3.25
CA LYS A 47 8.25 0.77 -3.77
C LYS A 47 7.03 1.69 -3.76
N LEU A 48 6.27 1.66 -4.83
CA LEU A 48 4.92 2.24 -4.92
C LEU A 48 3.88 1.22 -4.46
N ALA A 49 2.71 1.68 -4.05
CA ALA A 49 1.63 0.81 -3.57
C ALA A 49 1.22 -0.26 -4.61
N CYS A 50 1.37 -0.02 -5.90
CA CYS A 50 1.19 -1.04 -6.95
C CYS A 50 2.37 -2.04 -7.09
N GLY A 51 3.42 -1.95 -6.26
CA GLY A 51 4.56 -2.88 -6.27
C GLY A 51 5.72 -2.50 -7.19
N ILE A 52 5.58 -1.47 -8.01
CA ILE A 52 6.65 -0.96 -8.90
C ILE A 52 7.66 -0.16 -8.08
N THR A 53 8.93 -0.20 -8.46
CA THR A 53 9.99 0.62 -7.83
C THR A 53 10.22 1.90 -8.63
N ALA A 54 10.25 3.05 -7.94
CA ALA A 54 10.45 4.35 -8.58
C ALA A 54 11.21 5.34 -7.70
N ASP A 55 11.74 6.38 -8.35
CA ASP A 55 12.12 7.62 -7.70
C ASP A 55 10.94 8.58 -7.75
N ILE A 56 10.67 9.27 -6.64
CA ILE A 56 9.62 10.28 -6.55
C ILE A 56 10.27 11.66 -6.37
N LYS A 57 9.89 12.58 -7.23
CA LYS A 57 10.34 13.99 -7.23
C LYS A 57 9.12 14.89 -7.09
N ILE A 58 9.11 15.81 -6.14
CA ILE A 58 7.99 16.72 -5.86
C ILE A 58 8.37 18.20 -5.98
N GLY A 59 9.46 18.50 -6.68
CA GLY A 59 9.91 19.90 -6.90
C GLY A 59 10.50 20.59 -5.67
N THR A 60 10.85 19.85 -4.60
CA THR A 60 11.53 20.39 -3.42
C THR A 60 12.99 19.94 -3.33
N LYS A 61 13.83 20.71 -2.62
CA LYS A 61 15.24 20.36 -2.33
C LYS A 61 16.05 19.94 -3.57
N ASN A 62 16.08 20.78 -4.61
CA ASN A 62 16.77 20.51 -5.86
C ASN A 62 16.23 19.29 -6.67
N SER A 63 15.02 18.88 -6.39
CA SER A 63 14.31 17.90 -7.18
C SER A 63 13.71 18.58 -8.41
N TYR A 64 14.21 18.26 -9.59
CA TYR A 64 13.75 18.83 -10.86
C TYR A 64 13.72 17.76 -11.95
N GLU A 65 12.96 18.04 -12.98
CA GLU A 65 12.94 17.25 -14.22
C GLU A 65 13.76 17.94 -15.29
N VAL A 66 14.65 17.20 -15.92
CA VAL A 66 15.43 17.70 -17.06
C VAL A 66 14.62 17.50 -18.33
N LEU A 67 14.09 18.57 -18.89
CA LEU A 67 13.28 18.52 -20.12
C LEU A 67 14.11 18.67 -21.39
N LYS A 68 15.30 19.25 -21.28
CA LYS A 68 16.22 19.47 -22.41
C LYS A 68 17.66 19.22 -21.96
N HIS A 69 18.41 18.41 -22.68
CA HIS A 69 19.81 18.12 -22.44
C HIS A 69 20.60 18.28 -23.75
N ASP A 70 21.71 19.02 -23.73
CA ASP A 70 22.55 19.31 -24.90
C ASP A 70 21.76 19.80 -26.15
N GLY A 71 20.76 20.63 -25.92
CA GLY A 71 19.91 21.15 -26.99
C GLY A 71 18.80 20.20 -27.47
N ILE A 72 18.77 18.95 -27.00
CA ILE A 72 17.78 17.95 -27.38
C ILE A 72 16.68 17.91 -26.30
N GLU A 73 15.44 18.09 -26.74
CA GLU A 73 14.27 17.97 -25.85
C GLU A 73 13.96 16.50 -25.57
N ARG A 74 13.50 16.19 -24.33
CA ARG A 74 13.01 14.85 -24.00
C ARG A 74 11.78 14.53 -24.82
N LYS A 75 11.73 13.33 -25.35
CA LYS A 75 10.60 12.84 -26.12
C LYS A 75 9.41 12.59 -25.20
N ILE A 76 8.30 13.26 -25.50
CA ILE A 76 7.00 12.98 -24.91
C ILE A 76 6.42 11.79 -25.67
N ILE A 77 6.05 10.72 -24.95
CA ILE A 77 5.49 9.49 -25.52
C ILE A 77 4.01 9.30 -25.18
N TYR A 78 3.53 10.06 -24.21
CA TYR A 78 2.12 10.07 -23.82
C TYR A 78 1.79 11.42 -23.21
N ASP A 79 0.66 12.01 -23.58
CA ASP A 79 0.20 13.29 -23.05
C ASP A 79 -1.32 13.39 -23.19
N ILE A 80 -2.04 13.08 -22.12
CA ILE A 80 -3.48 13.34 -22.01
C ILE A 80 -3.69 14.48 -21.03
N PHE A 81 -4.18 15.59 -21.56
CA PHE A 81 -4.40 16.83 -20.85
C PHE A 81 -5.82 17.31 -21.14
N GLU A 82 -6.70 17.24 -20.16
CA GLU A 82 -8.09 17.61 -20.29
C GLU A 82 -8.45 18.75 -19.35
N ASN A 83 -9.22 19.72 -19.82
CA ASN A 83 -9.57 20.92 -19.07
C ASN A 83 -8.36 21.67 -18.49
N GLU A 84 -7.27 21.71 -19.25
CA GLU A 84 -6.01 22.35 -18.85
C GLU A 84 -5.40 21.75 -17.57
N THR A 85 -5.62 20.47 -17.30
CA THR A 85 -5.08 19.83 -16.09
C THR A 85 -4.75 18.35 -16.30
N TYR A 86 -3.72 17.87 -15.62
CA TYR A 86 -3.48 16.44 -15.36
C TYR A 86 -4.26 16.03 -14.13
N GLU A 87 -4.41 14.74 -13.91
CA GLU A 87 -5.01 14.27 -12.68
C GLU A 87 -4.04 14.26 -11.50
N GLU A 88 -4.59 14.19 -10.31
CA GLU A 88 -3.83 13.99 -9.09
C GLU A 88 -3.17 12.61 -9.09
N LEU A 89 -2.02 12.50 -8.42
CA LEU A 89 -1.32 11.22 -8.27
C LEU A 89 -2.27 10.14 -7.72
N PRO A 90 -2.53 9.06 -8.50
CA PRO A 90 -3.37 7.96 -8.02
C PRO A 90 -2.84 7.34 -6.72
N ARG A 91 -3.75 6.95 -5.83
CA ARG A 91 -3.38 6.41 -4.52
C ARG A 91 -2.54 5.13 -4.61
N TRP A 92 -2.71 4.32 -5.63
CA TRP A 92 -1.91 3.12 -5.89
C TRP A 92 -0.47 3.42 -6.39
N LEU A 93 -0.13 4.69 -6.65
CA LEU A 93 1.23 5.18 -6.90
C LEU A 93 1.90 5.82 -5.67
N LEU A 94 1.25 5.84 -4.50
CA LEU A 94 1.88 6.34 -3.29
C LEU A 94 3.06 5.48 -2.86
N PRO A 95 4.12 6.09 -2.29
CA PRO A 95 5.26 5.33 -1.78
C PRO A 95 4.87 4.50 -0.56
N VAL A 96 5.37 3.27 -0.51
CA VAL A 96 5.12 2.33 0.57
C VAL A 96 6.42 1.67 1.03
N LYS A 97 6.53 1.42 2.34
CA LYS A 97 7.63 0.62 2.88
C LYS A 97 7.21 -0.85 2.91
N THR A 98 7.77 -1.63 2.02
CA THR A 98 7.49 -3.07 1.91
C THR A 98 8.69 -3.83 1.37
N ASN A 99 8.79 -5.11 1.72
CA ASN A 99 9.72 -6.06 1.10
C ASN A 99 9.01 -6.92 0.04
N ALA A 100 7.71 -6.72 -0.20
CA ALA A 100 6.98 -7.45 -1.24
C ALA A 100 7.52 -7.09 -2.62
N ASP A 101 7.77 -8.09 -3.44
CA ASP A 101 8.23 -7.92 -4.82
C ASP A 101 7.31 -8.68 -5.77
N PHE A 102 6.24 -8.03 -6.18
CA PHE A 102 5.23 -8.62 -7.05
C PHE A 102 5.70 -8.77 -8.50
N VAL A 103 6.66 -7.95 -8.93
CA VAL A 103 7.21 -7.99 -10.31
C VAL A 103 7.94 -9.29 -10.58
N GLU A 104 8.66 -9.81 -9.59
CA GLU A 104 9.46 -11.03 -9.72
C GLU A 104 8.73 -12.31 -9.26
N MET A 105 7.49 -12.20 -8.76
CA MET A 105 6.73 -13.36 -8.30
C MET A 105 6.26 -14.25 -9.44
N ASP A 106 6.48 -15.56 -9.25
CA ASP A 106 6.07 -16.61 -10.18
C ASP A 106 5.03 -17.55 -9.57
N GLU A 107 4.59 -18.54 -10.34
CA GLU A 107 3.72 -19.62 -9.83
C GLU A 107 4.45 -20.42 -8.75
N GLY A 108 3.74 -20.63 -7.62
CA GLY A 108 4.32 -21.32 -6.46
C GLY A 108 4.88 -20.39 -5.37
N ASP A 109 5.10 -19.09 -5.65
CA ASP A 109 5.68 -18.15 -4.68
C ASP A 109 4.68 -17.63 -3.63
N GLY A 110 3.50 -18.23 -3.54
CA GLY A 110 2.50 -17.88 -2.55
C GLY A 110 1.81 -16.54 -2.81
N ARG A 111 1.55 -16.19 -4.08
CA ARG A 111 0.91 -14.94 -4.53
C ARG A 111 -0.34 -14.59 -3.73
N ASN A 112 -1.24 -15.55 -3.48
CA ASN A 112 -2.47 -15.36 -2.71
C ASN A 112 -2.17 -14.85 -1.31
N GLN A 113 -1.25 -15.51 -0.61
CA GLN A 113 -0.87 -15.13 0.75
C GLN A 113 -0.16 -13.78 0.79
N GLN A 114 0.70 -13.51 -0.19
CA GLN A 114 1.41 -12.23 -0.28
C GLN A 114 0.45 -11.06 -0.53
N LEU A 115 -0.49 -11.19 -1.48
CA LEU A 115 -1.51 -10.18 -1.74
C LEU A 115 -2.43 -9.98 -0.54
N PHE A 116 -2.84 -11.06 0.13
CA PHE A 116 -3.63 -10.97 1.36
C PHE A 116 -2.90 -10.20 2.47
N ASN A 117 -1.63 -10.54 2.72
CA ASN A 117 -0.82 -9.84 3.73
C ASN A 117 -0.58 -8.37 3.34
N TYR A 118 -0.52 -8.07 2.05
CA TYR A 118 -0.29 -6.73 1.54
C TYR A 118 -1.44 -5.77 1.83
N ILE A 119 -2.66 -6.26 2.03
CA ILE A 119 -3.81 -5.45 2.47
C ILE A 119 -3.46 -4.65 3.73
N LEU A 120 -2.82 -5.27 4.73
CA LEU A 120 -2.42 -4.59 5.96
C LEU A 120 -1.37 -3.49 5.71
N THR A 121 -0.46 -3.72 4.76
CA THR A 121 0.53 -2.72 4.36
C THR A 121 -0.13 -1.49 3.73
N LEU A 122 -1.12 -1.71 2.85
CA LEU A 122 -1.87 -0.63 2.20
C LEU A 122 -2.76 0.13 3.19
N GLN A 123 -3.38 -0.56 4.14
CA GLN A 123 -4.08 0.08 5.27
C GLN A 123 -3.14 0.96 6.09
N GLY A 124 -1.90 0.53 6.28
CA GLY A 124 -0.87 1.27 7.04
C GLY A 124 -0.49 2.62 6.43
N ILE A 125 -0.63 2.80 5.12
CA ILE A 125 -0.42 4.09 4.44
C ILE A 125 -1.72 4.89 4.25
N GLY A 126 -2.81 4.44 4.85
CA GLY A 126 -4.09 5.15 4.88
C GLY A 126 -4.92 5.05 3.59
N LEU A 127 -4.80 3.96 2.83
CA LEU A 127 -5.73 3.66 1.75
C LEU A 127 -7.07 3.18 2.31
N THR A 128 -8.15 3.61 1.70
CA THR A 128 -9.51 3.11 1.97
C THR A 128 -9.67 1.68 1.45
N VAL A 129 -10.73 1.00 1.88
CA VAL A 129 -11.04 -0.37 1.41
C VAL A 129 -11.14 -0.44 -0.11
N ASP A 130 -11.81 0.53 -0.74
CA ASP A 130 -11.99 0.57 -2.19
C ASP A 130 -10.65 0.81 -2.91
N GLU A 131 -9.83 1.75 -2.43
CA GLU A 131 -8.48 2.00 -2.96
C GLU A 131 -7.57 0.78 -2.83
N ILE A 132 -7.70 0.00 -1.73
CA ILE A 132 -6.95 -1.24 -1.54
C ILE A 132 -7.43 -2.31 -2.52
N LYS A 133 -8.75 -2.49 -2.65
CA LYS A 133 -9.34 -3.44 -3.61
C LYS A 133 -8.89 -3.13 -5.04
N GLU A 134 -8.90 -1.86 -5.43
CA GLU A 134 -8.38 -1.40 -6.71
C GLU A 134 -6.90 -1.72 -6.86
N THR A 135 -6.07 -1.33 -5.88
CA THR A 135 -4.62 -1.56 -5.91
C THR A 135 -4.26 -3.04 -6.07
N ILE A 136 -4.91 -3.93 -5.32
CA ILE A 136 -4.67 -5.39 -5.41
C ILE A 136 -5.09 -5.93 -6.78
N ARG A 137 -6.22 -5.47 -7.34
CA ARG A 137 -6.63 -5.86 -8.70
C ARG A 137 -5.65 -5.37 -9.77
N LEU A 138 -5.11 -4.16 -9.64
CA LEU A 138 -4.09 -3.64 -10.54
C LEU A 138 -2.79 -4.44 -10.45
N ILE A 139 -2.32 -4.78 -9.24
CA ILE A 139 -1.16 -5.65 -9.07
C ILE A 139 -1.40 -6.99 -9.78
N ASN A 140 -2.54 -7.61 -9.54
CA ASN A 140 -2.87 -8.88 -10.16
C ASN A 140 -2.91 -8.80 -11.69
N SER A 141 -3.52 -7.75 -12.25
CA SER A 141 -3.79 -7.66 -13.68
C SER A 141 -2.59 -7.23 -14.51
N TYR A 142 -1.66 -6.46 -13.92
CA TYR A 142 -0.59 -5.81 -14.68
C TYR A 142 0.81 -6.11 -14.17
N VAL A 143 0.99 -6.39 -12.87
CA VAL A 143 2.31 -6.50 -12.25
C VAL A 143 2.74 -7.95 -12.09
N LEU A 144 1.83 -8.85 -11.67
CA LEU A 144 2.13 -10.28 -11.59
C LEU A 144 2.35 -10.88 -12.98
N LYS A 145 3.41 -11.66 -13.14
CA LYS A 145 3.69 -12.41 -14.38
C LYS A 145 2.57 -13.38 -14.73
N HIS A 146 2.03 -14.03 -13.71
CA HIS A 146 0.94 -15.00 -13.79
C HIS A 146 -0.20 -14.56 -12.88
N PRO A 147 -1.22 -13.84 -13.40
CA PRO A 147 -2.35 -13.37 -12.60
C PRO A 147 -3.12 -14.51 -11.92
N LEU A 148 -3.63 -14.26 -10.72
CA LEU A 148 -4.62 -15.13 -10.08
C LEU A 148 -5.96 -15.02 -10.82
N ASN A 149 -6.75 -16.09 -10.77
CA ASN A 149 -8.10 -16.02 -11.33
C ASN A 149 -9.05 -15.14 -10.47
N ASN A 150 -10.18 -14.77 -11.07
CA ASN A 150 -11.14 -13.86 -10.39
C ASN A 150 -11.66 -14.44 -9.08
N GLY A 151 -11.88 -15.74 -8.96
CA GLY A 151 -12.37 -16.36 -7.72
C GLY A 151 -11.35 -16.26 -6.58
N GLU A 152 -10.06 -16.42 -6.88
CA GLU A 152 -8.98 -16.25 -5.92
C GLU A 152 -8.87 -14.80 -5.46
N ILE A 153 -8.93 -13.83 -6.38
CA ILE A 153 -8.89 -12.39 -6.05
C ILE A 153 -10.08 -11.99 -5.19
N GLU A 154 -11.31 -12.39 -5.53
CA GLU A 154 -12.48 -12.09 -4.71
C GLU A 154 -12.41 -12.74 -3.32
N THR A 155 -11.78 -13.91 -3.20
CA THR A 155 -11.52 -14.55 -1.90
C THR A 155 -10.54 -13.73 -1.06
N ILE A 156 -9.49 -13.16 -1.67
CA ILE A 156 -8.52 -12.26 -1.00
C ILE A 156 -9.22 -10.97 -0.57
N LEU A 157 -10.07 -10.40 -1.42
CA LEU A 157 -10.72 -9.09 -1.23
C LEU A 157 -12.08 -9.14 -0.53
N ARG A 158 -12.43 -10.27 0.08
CA ARG A 158 -13.67 -10.39 0.87
C ARG A 158 -13.67 -9.41 2.05
N ASP A 159 -14.84 -8.96 2.47
CA ASP A 159 -14.97 -7.91 3.50
C ASP A 159 -14.31 -8.29 4.85
N GLU A 160 -14.29 -9.57 5.19
CA GLU A 160 -13.63 -10.06 6.40
C GLU A 160 -12.10 -9.84 6.38
N ALA A 161 -11.48 -9.73 5.21
CA ALA A 161 -10.05 -9.41 5.08
C ALA A 161 -9.72 -8.01 5.60
N PHE A 162 -10.69 -7.09 5.56
CA PHE A 162 -10.56 -5.71 6.00
C PHE A 162 -11.04 -5.48 7.43
N SER A 163 -11.71 -6.45 8.03
CA SER A 163 -12.24 -6.35 9.40
C SER A 163 -11.15 -6.46 10.48
N LYS A 164 -9.95 -6.92 10.13
CA LYS A 164 -8.83 -6.97 11.07
C LYS A 164 -8.22 -5.58 11.22
N PRO A 165 -8.28 -4.98 12.40
CA PRO A 165 -7.68 -3.68 12.64
C PRO A 165 -6.15 -3.78 12.51
N ASN A 166 -5.55 -2.82 11.80
CA ASN A 166 -4.10 -2.68 11.76
C ASN A 166 -3.63 -1.85 12.94
N PHE A 167 -2.76 -2.42 13.77
CA PHE A 167 -2.16 -1.78 14.95
C PHE A 167 -0.70 -1.33 14.73
N TYR A 168 -0.24 -1.27 13.49
CA TYR A 168 1.10 -0.79 13.16
C TYR A 168 1.05 0.46 12.29
N ASN A 169 1.99 1.35 12.53
CA ASN A 169 2.40 2.39 11.60
C ASN A 169 3.84 2.09 11.22
N GLU A 170 4.07 1.69 9.96
CA GLU A 170 5.37 1.20 9.47
C GLU A 170 5.91 0.03 10.34
N LYS A 171 6.88 0.32 11.22
CA LYS A 171 7.48 -0.65 12.16
C LYS A 171 7.06 -0.44 13.61
N THR A 172 6.31 0.62 13.89
CA THR A 172 5.92 1.00 15.25
C THR A 172 4.57 0.40 15.60
N PHE A 173 4.49 -0.34 16.72
CA PHE A 173 3.22 -0.80 17.24
C PHE A 173 2.48 0.35 17.93
N LEU A 174 1.20 0.52 17.58
CA LEU A 174 0.34 1.60 18.06
C LEU A 174 -0.44 1.13 19.31
N PHE A 175 0.22 1.16 20.47
CA PHE A 175 -0.34 0.71 21.74
C PHE A 175 -1.67 1.39 22.07
N ASP A 176 -1.78 2.71 21.88
CA ASP A 176 -3.02 3.46 22.18
C ASP A 176 -4.17 3.00 21.28
N LYS A 177 -3.91 2.79 19.99
CA LYS A 177 -4.91 2.29 19.05
C LYS A 177 -5.38 0.89 19.41
N PHE A 178 -4.46 0.03 19.82
CA PHE A 178 -4.79 -1.33 20.27
C PHE A 178 -5.58 -1.32 21.59
N ALA A 179 -5.15 -0.52 22.55
CA ALA A 179 -5.86 -0.38 23.82
C ALA A 179 -7.28 0.18 23.62
N THR A 180 -7.45 1.19 22.77
CA THR A 180 -8.77 1.73 22.40
C THR A 180 -9.63 0.66 21.75
N TYR A 181 -9.10 -0.09 20.79
CA TYR A 181 -9.82 -1.19 20.15
C TYR A 181 -10.27 -2.24 21.16
N LEU A 182 -9.41 -2.66 22.10
CA LEU A 182 -9.77 -3.61 23.13
C LEU A 182 -10.89 -3.06 24.03
N LYS A 183 -10.78 -1.79 24.43
CA LYS A 183 -11.79 -1.13 25.27
C LYS A 183 -13.15 -1.02 24.56
N ASP A 184 -13.16 -0.66 23.29
CA ASP A 184 -14.40 -0.45 22.53
C ASP A 184 -15.12 -1.76 22.19
N ASN A 185 -14.36 -2.86 22.07
CA ASN A 185 -14.91 -4.16 21.70
C ASN A 185 -15.10 -5.12 22.88
N ASN A 186 -14.75 -4.70 24.11
CA ASN A 186 -14.87 -5.54 25.30
C ASN A 186 -15.17 -4.67 26.52
N HIS A 187 -16.00 -5.16 27.41
CA HIS A 187 -16.20 -4.54 28.72
C HIS A 187 -15.02 -4.88 29.62
N ILE A 188 -14.02 -3.99 29.68
CA ILE A 188 -12.80 -4.18 30.48
C ILE A 188 -12.79 -3.17 31.62
N ILE A 189 -12.54 -3.65 32.82
CA ILE A 189 -12.32 -2.83 34.01
C ILE A 189 -11.03 -3.23 34.72
N LYS A 190 -10.50 -2.34 35.53
CA LYS A 190 -9.30 -2.59 36.36
C LYS A 190 -9.69 -2.71 37.80
N ILE A 191 -9.45 -3.87 38.43
CA ILE A 191 -9.69 -4.16 39.85
C ILE A 191 -8.35 -4.63 40.45
N ASN A 192 -7.92 -4.01 41.54
CA ASN A 192 -6.69 -4.37 42.25
C ASN A 192 -5.47 -4.54 41.32
N ASN A 193 -5.30 -3.61 40.41
CA ASN A 193 -4.22 -3.59 39.41
C ASN A 193 -4.27 -4.73 38.38
N GLN A 194 -5.32 -5.51 38.30
CA GLN A 194 -5.56 -6.56 37.31
C GLN A 194 -6.68 -6.18 36.35
N LEU A 195 -6.56 -6.56 35.09
CA LEU A 195 -7.60 -6.36 34.09
C LEU A 195 -8.67 -7.48 34.24
N HIS A 196 -9.92 -7.08 34.25
CA HIS A 196 -11.07 -7.97 34.26
C HIS A 196 -11.95 -7.70 33.05
N ILE A 197 -12.50 -8.74 32.46
CA ILE A 197 -13.47 -8.68 31.37
C ILE A 197 -14.85 -9.13 31.86
N TYR A 198 -15.88 -8.51 31.28
CA TYR A 198 -17.26 -8.96 31.51
C TYR A 198 -17.58 -10.17 30.64
N LYS A 199 -17.95 -11.27 31.25
CA LYS A 199 -18.33 -12.52 30.60
C LYS A 199 -19.45 -13.21 31.40
N ASP A 200 -20.50 -13.61 30.70
CA ASP A 200 -21.61 -14.40 31.26
C ASP A 200 -22.19 -13.82 32.55
N GLY A 201 -22.35 -12.49 32.63
CA GLY A 201 -22.96 -11.79 33.76
C GLY A 201 -22.00 -11.38 34.88
N VAL A 202 -20.72 -11.74 34.81
CA VAL A 202 -19.71 -11.43 35.83
C VAL A 202 -18.40 -10.93 35.26
N TYR A 203 -17.61 -10.21 36.07
CA TYR A 203 -16.25 -9.82 35.71
C TYR A 203 -15.28 -10.93 36.16
N VAL A 204 -14.53 -11.46 35.20
CA VAL A 204 -13.51 -12.50 35.41
C VAL A 204 -12.12 -11.95 35.07
N ASN A 205 -11.05 -12.59 35.57
CA ASN A 205 -9.68 -12.19 35.22
C ASN A 205 -9.49 -12.20 33.70
N GLY A 206 -9.06 -11.07 33.17
CA GLY A 206 -8.99 -10.83 31.74
C GLY A 206 -7.62 -11.09 31.10
N ASN A 207 -6.56 -11.36 31.86
CA ASN A 207 -5.21 -11.43 31.35
C ASN A 207 -5.07 -12.45 30.21
N SER A 208 -5.46 -13.69 30.41
CA SER A 208 -5.37 -14.72 29.37
C SER A 208 -6.26 -14.44 28.16
N TYR A 209 -7.41 -13.78 28.38
CA TYR A 209 -8.27 -13.37 27.27
C TYR A 209 -7.59 -12.30 26.41
N ILE A 210 -6.99 -11.28 27.05
CA ILE A 210 -6.29 -10.18 26.36
C ILE A 210 -5.08 -10.73 25.61
N GLU A 211 -4.28 -11.61 26.23
CA GLU A 211 -3.15 -12.28 25.57
C GLU A 211 -3.57 -13.07 24.32
N ASN A 212 -4.64 -13.87 24.42
CA ASN A 212 -5.18 -14.60 23.26
C ASN A 212 -5.69 -13.66 22.16
N LYS A 213 -6.32 -12.54 22.54
CA LYS A 213 -6.72 -11.50 21.56
C LYS A 213 -5.51 -10.85 20.90
N MET A 214 -4.46 -10.52 21.65
CA MET A 214 -3.20 -10.01 21.08
C MET A 214 -2.63 -11.00 20.07
N ILE A 215 -2.50 -12.26 20.41
CA ILE A 215 -1.98 -13.32 19.52
C ILE A 215 -2.84 -13.42 18.23
N SER A 216 -4.16 -13.30 18.36
CA SER A 216 -5.07 -13.41 17.21
C SER A 216 -5.10 -12.17 16.28
N LEU A 217 -4.78 -10.99 16.81
CA LEU A 217 -4.91 -9.72 16.11
C LEU A 217 -3.57 -9.15 15.63
N ILE A 218 -2.47 -9.49 16.30
CA ILE A 218 -1.14 -8.96 15.99
C ILE A 218 -0.37 -9.98 15.18
N THR A 219 -0.09 -9.66 13.92
CA THR A 219 0.55 -10.58 12.96
C THR A 219 2.02 -10.86 13.28
N ASN A 220 2.73 -9.92 13.91
CA ASN A 220 4.16 -10.01 14.24
C ASN A 220 4.39 -9.75 15.73
N LEU A 221 3.75 -10.56 16.58
CA LEU A 221 3.88 -10.44 18.02
C LEU A 221 5.33 -10.63 18.47
N ARG A 222 5.83 -9.69 19.29
CA ARG A 222 7.14 -9.74 19.94
C ARG A 222 6.96 -9.69 21.45
N LYS A 223 8.04 -9.97 22.20
CA LYS A 223 8.01 -9.94 23.66
C LYS A 223 7.63 -8.58 24.27
N GLU A 224 7.94 -7.50 23.56
CA GLU A 224 7.60 -6.14 23.97
C GLU A 224 6.15 -5.72 23.73
N HIS A 225 5.36 -6.54 23.07
CA HIS A 225 3.92 -6.33 22.87
C HIS A 225 3.11 -6.95 23.99
#